data_affda5d1afffbba9091047ae140fb07b
#
_entry.id   affda5d1afffbba9091047ae140fb07b
#
_cell.length_a   1.000
_cell.length_b   1.000
_cell.length_c   1.000
_cell.angle_alpha   90.00
_cell.angle_beta   90.00
_cell.angle_gamma   90.00
#
_symmetry.space_group_name_H-M   'P 1'
#
loop_
_entity.id
_entity.type
_entity.pdbx_description
1 polymer ?
#
loop_
_entity_poly.entity_id
_entity_poly.type
_entity_poly.pdbx_seq_one_letter_code
_entity_poly.pdbx_strand_id
1 'polypeptide(L)'
;NELEDNEITMIKLYFKQAFHLLKENKLLSSISIIGTALAIAMIMVIVITLRATIAPFAPESYRDRMLIFRYAGFQYKTNENWQSNGPVSYKTAKACFKEMAAPEAVTITSSFSETMLAAKPAGEKVSCSVLQVDDDFWKVFKFDFLSGYPFDKATFDAGATKAVISEDIARQLVGTSDVVGKTFLLNHSAYMICGVVRPVSKLARYAYAQIWIPLSSTDAFTASWGEY
;
A
#
# COMPACT_ATOMS: atom_id res chain seq x y z
N ASN A 1 51.72 -21.50 16.63
CA ASN A 1 51.41 -22.63 15.74
C ASN A 1 51.00 -23.89 16.50
N GLU A 2 51.72 -24.35 17.53
CA GLU A 2 51.30 -25.53 18.33
C GLU A 2 49.98 -25.30 19.12
N LEU A 3 49.70 -24.09 19.56
CA LEU A 3 48.45 -23.74 20.27
C LEU A 3 47.26 -23.73 19.33
N GLU A 4 47.38 -23.20 18.11
CA GLU A 4 46.35 -23.23 17.09
C GLU A 4 46.03 -24.66 16.60
N ASP A 5 47.03 -25.51 16.43
CA ASP A 5 46.84 -26.92 16.04
C ASP A 5 46.13 -27.72 17.15
N ASN A 6 46.41 -27.43 18.42
CA ASN A 6 45.71 -28.03 19.55
C ASN A 6 44.24 -27.58 19.64
N GLU A 7 43.95 -26.29 19.45
CA GLU A 7 42.56 -25.80 19.42
C GLU A 7 41.72 -26.43 18.29
N ILE A 8 42.27 -26.50 17.09
CA ILE A 8 41.63 -27.14 15.95
C ILE A 8 41.35 -28.62 16.21
N THR A 9 42.29 -29.31 16.84
CA THR A 9 42.15 -30.73 17.18
C THR A 9 41.07 -30.95 18.24
N MET A 10 41.01 -30.10 19.26
CA MET A 10 40.01 -30.13 20.31
C MET A 10 38.61 -29.86 19.74
N ILE A 11 38.44 -28.87 18.85
CA ILE A 11 37.17 -28.59 18.16
C ILE A 11 36.70 -29.78 17.36
N LYS A 12 37.57 -30.42 16.58
CA LYS A 12 37.25 -31.64 15.82
C LYS A 12 36.79 -32.78 16.72
N LEU A 13 37.44 -32.96 17.89
CA LEU A 13 37.07 -33.99 18.84
C LEU A 13 35.67 -33.73 19.43
N TYR A 14 35.35 -32.49 19.82
CA TYR A 14 34.01 -32.12 20.30
C TYR A 14 32.94 -32.31 19.25
N PHE A 15 33.18 -31.95 17.99
CA PHE A 15 32.27 -32.21 16.89
C PHE A 15 32.00 -33.71 16.68
N LYS A 16 33.04 -34.54 16.76
CA LYS A 16 32.92 -36.00 16.63
C LYS A 16 32.09 -36.60 17.77
N GLN A 17 32.30 -36.13 19.00
CA GLN A 17 31.54 -36.57 20.18
C GLN A 17 30.06 -36.11 20.07
N ALA A 18 29.82 -34.86 19.71
CA ALA A 18 28.45 -34.34 19.50
C ALA A 18 27.70 -35.15 18.47
N PHE A 19 28.35 -35.48 17.34
CA PHE A 19 27.73 -36.26 16.29
C PHE A 19 27.44 -37.71 16.72
N HIS A 20 28.28 -38.29 17.59
CA HIS A 20 28.06 -39.63 18.15
C HIS A 20 26.84 -39.64 19.07
N LEU A 21 26.73 -38.67 19.98
CA LEU A 21 25.58 -38.50 20.89
C LEU A 21 24.27 -38.28 20.14
N LEU A 22 24.28 -37.51 19.03
CA LEU A 22 23.13 -37.34 18.17
C LEU A 22 22.65 -38.65 17.53
N LYS A 23 23.58 -39.55 17.16
CA LYS A 23 23.28 -40.87 16.60
C LYS A 23 22.73 -41.84 17.64
N GLU A 24 23.20 -41.79 18.86
CA GLU A 24 22.72 -42.65 19.93
C GLU A 24 21.29 -42.33 20.35
N ASN A 25 20.96 -41.04 20.43
CA ASN A 25 19.62 -40.57 20.87
C ASN A 25 18.81 -39.97 19.71
N LYS A 26 18.55 -40.76 18.69
CA LYS A 26 17.90 -40.28 17.44
C LYS A 26 16.59 -39.52 17.65
N LEU A 27 15.73 -40.02 18.54
CA LEU A 27 14.41 -39.42 18.79
C LEU A 27 14.55 -38.04 19.44
N LEU A 28 15.36 -37.94 20.51
CA LEU A 28 15.58 -36.68 21.23
C LEU A 28 16.29 -35.67 20.33
N SER A 29 17.27 -36.11 19.56
CA SER A 29 18.01 -35.27 18.60
C SER A 29 17.09 -34.76 17.49
N SER A 30 16.20 -35.58 16.96
CA SER A 30 15.25 -35.16 15.94
C SER A 30 14.27 -34.13 16.47
N ILE A 31 13.74 -34.31 17.68
CA ILE A 31 12.83 -33.35 18.31
C ILE A 31 13.54 -32.00 18.52
N SER A 32 14.80 -32.02 19.01
CA SER A 32 15.57 -30.81 19.23
C SER A 32 15.88 -30.07 17.93
N ILE A 33 16.28 -30.77 16.87
CA ILE A 33 16.57 -30.19 15.56
C ILE A 33 15.32 -29.58 14.95
N ILE A 34 14.19 -30.30 14.96
CA ILE A 34 12.91 -29.81 14.43
C ILE A 34 12.44 -28.59 15.23
N GLY A 35 12.53 -28.66 16.56
CA GLY A 35 12.11 -27.56 17.44
C GLY A 35 12.94 -26.28 17.19
N THR A 36 14.25 -26.41 17.10
CA THR A 36 15.13 -25.25 16.82
C THR A 36 14.93 -24.72 15.41
N ALA A 37 14.79 -25.58 14.42
CA ALA A 37 14.51 -25.18 13.05
C ALA A 37 13.18 -24.44 12.93
N LEU A 38 12.13 -24.92 13.61
CA LEU A 38 10.84 -24.26 13.65
C LEU A 38 10.92 -22.89 14.34
N ALA A 39 11.62 -22.80 15.48
CA ALA A 39 11.81 -21.54 16.18
C ALA A 39 12.52 -20.49 15.30
N ILE A 40 13.60 -20.88 14.62
CA ILE A 40 14.32 -19.99 13.70
C ILE A 40 13.43 -19.56 12.54
N ALA A 41 12.68 -20.51 11.95
CA ALA A 41 11.76 -20.20 10.87
C ALA A 41 10.68 -19.18 11.30
N MET A 42 10.10 -19.33 12.48
CA MET A 42 9.14 -18.37 13.03
C MET A 42 9.74 -16.98 13.24
N ILE A 43 10.96 -16.89 13.80
CA ILE A 43 11.65 -15.62 13.97
C ILE A 43 11.90 -14.95 12.61
N MET A 44 12.35 -15.71 11.62
CA MET A 44 12.58 -15.18 10.27
C MET A 44 11.28 -14.66 9.63
N VAL A 45 10.16 -15.38 9.77
CA VAL A 45 8.86 -14.93 9.27
C VAL A 45 8.46 -13.60 9.93
N ILE A 46 8.63 -13.47 11.26
CA ILE A 46 8.32 -12.24 11.98
C ILE A 46 9.20 -11.08 11.47
N VAL A 47 10.51 -11.29 11.34
CA VAL A 47 11.45 -10.25 10.87
C VAL A 47 11.13 -9.83 9.43
N ILE A 48 10.85 -10.78 8.54
CA ILE A 48 10.48 -10.49 7.14
C ILE A 48 9.16 -9.70 7.10
N THR A 49 8.16 -10.11 7.87
CA THR A 49 6.85 -9.43 7.93
C THR A 49 6.99 -8.00 8.46
N LEU A 50 7.75 -7.80 9.54
CA LEU A 50 8.03 -6.47 10.09
C LEU A 50 8.77 -5.60 9.07
N ARG A 51 9.81 -6.12 8.42
CA ARG A 51 10.53 -5.39 7.37
C ARG A 51 9.61 -5.02 6.20
N ALA A 52 8.80 -5.96 5.72
CA ALA A 52 7.86 -5.70 4.63
C ALA A 52 6.83 -4.62 5.00
N THR A 53 6.50 -4.46 6.29
CA THR A 53 5.56 -3.44 6.77
C THR A 53 6.19 -2.05 6.93
N ILE A 54 7.48 -1.98 7.31
CA ILE A 54 8.15 -0.72 7.68
C ILE A 54 9.07 -0.22 6.56
N ALA A 55 9.70 -1.10 5.78
CA ALA A 55 10.67 -0.71 4.79
C ALA A 55 10.07 0.19 3.70
N PRO A 56 10.76 1.28 3.32
CA PRO A 56 10.35 2.11 2.21
C PRO A 56 10.49 1.34 0.89
N PHE A 57 9.44 1.36 0.06
CA PHE A 57 9.45 0.84 -1.31
C PHE A 57 8.43 1.59 -2.17
N ALA A 58 8.67 1.63 -3.48
CA ALA A 58 7.77 2.31 -4.40
C ALA A 58 6.36 1.70 -4.38
N PRO A 59 5.29 2.53 -4.39
CA PRO A 59 5.30 4.00 -4.45
C PRO A 59 5.48 4.69 -3.08
N GLU A 60 5.47 3.97 -1.97
CA GLU A 60 5.57 4.49 -0.59
C GLU A 60 7.05 4.65 -0.16
N SER A 61 7.83 5.37 -0.95
CA SER A 61 9.28 5.50 -0.74
C SER A 61 9.68 6.29 0.52
N TYR A 62 8.75 6.99 1.14
CA TYR A 62 8.98 7.82 2.31
C TYR A 62 8.21 7.35 3.55
N ARG A 63 7.98 6.04 3.68
CA ARG A 63 7.22 5.46 4.81
C ARG A 63 7.73 5.86 6.18
N ASP A 64 9.03 6.04 6.33
CA ASP A 64 9.72 6.39 7.56
C ASP A 64 9.39 7.80 8.08
N ARG A 65 8.86 8.67 7.22
CA ARG A 65 8.50 10.05 7.56
C ARG A 65 7.08 10.45 7.16
N MET A 66 6.23 9.48 6.85
CA MET A 66 4.82 9.70 6.56
C MET A 66 3.98 9.66 7.83
N LEU A 67 3.12 10.64 8.01
CA LEU A 67 2.04 10.64 9.00
C LEU A 67 0.71 10.34 8.29
N ILE A 68 -0.06 9.42 8.86
CA ILE A 68 -1.31 8.97 8.26
C ILE A 68 -2.44 9.16 9.25
N PHE A 69 -3.39 10.02 8.89
CA PHE A 69 -4.61 10.27 9.63
C PHE A 69 -5.76 9.48 8.98
N ARG A 70 -6.40 8.61 9.74
CA ARG A 70 -7.50 7.76 9.24
C ARG A 70 -8.84 8.16 9.80
N TYR A 71 -8.86 8.56 11.07
CA TYR A 71 -10.07 8.84 11.81
C TYR A 71 -9.87 10.08 12.66
N ALA A 72 -10.92 10.86 12.78
CA ALA A 72 -11.02 11.92 13.78
C ALA A 72 -12.10 11.57 14.80
N GLY A 73 -11.87 11.98 16.03
CA GLY A 73 -12.87 11.94 17.09
C GLY A 73 -13.61 13.26 17.15
N PHE A 74 -14.93 13.22 17.14
CA PHE A 74 -15.80 14.38 17.27
C PHE A 74 -16.58 14.24 18.57
N GLN A 75 -16.63 15.32 19.34
CA GLN A 75 -17.39 15.41 20.59
C GLN A 75 -18.19 16.70 20.62
N TYR A 76 -19.46 16.64 20.97
CA TYR A 76 -20.26 17.82 21.15
C TYR A 76 -19.86 18.57 22.43
N LYS A 77 -19.70 19.87 22.33
CA LYS A 77 -19.44 20.74 23.51
C LYS A 77 -20.56 20.70 24.56
N THR A 78 -21.77 20.43 24.12
CA THR A 78 -22.98 20.43 24.97
C THR A 78 -23.34 19.03 25.50
N ASN A 79 -22.74 17.98 24.99
CA ASN A 79 -23.01 16.60 25.41
C ASN A 79 -21.73 15.78 25.41
N GLU A 80 -21.05 15.77 26.54
CA GLU A 80 -19.78 15.06 26.74
C GLU A 80 -19.89 13.54 26.61
N ASN A 81 -21.09 12.99 26.72
CA ASN A 81 -21.34 11.54 26.59
C ASN A 81 -21.48 11.10 25.13
N TRP A 82 -21.55 12.02 24.18
CA TRP A 82 -21.63 11.66 22.77
C TRP A 82 -20.27 11.84 22.08
N GLN A 83 -19.77 10.75 21.56
CA GLN A 83 -18.54 10.75 20.74
C GLN A 83 -18.81 9.99 19.45
N SER A 84 -18.30 10.53 18.35
CA SER A 84 -18.26 9.83 17.06
C SER A 84 -16.83 9.78 16.55
N ASN A 85 -16.40 8.60 16.11
CA ASN A 85 -15.10 8.38 15.50
C ASN A 85 -15.32 7.94 14.07
N GLY A 86 -14.75 8.67 13.12
CA GLY A 86 -14.91 8.32 11.71
C GLY A 86 -13.92 9.05 10.81
N PRO A 87 -13.91 8.70 9.52
CA PRO A 87 -13.19 9.48 8.54
C PRO A 87 -13.81 10.87 8.44
N VAL A 88 -13.02 11.87 8.08
CA VAL A 88 -13.49 13.26 7.90
C VAL A 88 -13.79 13.55 6.43
N SER A 89 -14.67 14.51 6.17
CA SER A 89 -14.94 14.99 4.82
C SER A 89 -13.68 15.60 4.17
N TYR A 90 -13.64 15.64 2.83
CA TYR A 90 -12.55 16.31 2.12
C TYR A 90 -12.39 17.78 2.55
N LYS A 91 -13.50 18.48 2.73
CA LYS A 91 -13.51 19.90 3.13
C LYS A 91 -12.86 20.10 4.50
N THR A 92 -13.23 19.29 5.50
CA THR A 92 -12.65 19.34 6.84
C THR A 92 -11.17 18.96 6.81
N ALA A 93 -10.81 17.88 6.11
CA ALA A 93 -9.42 17.46 5.98
C ALA A 93 -8.56 18.53 5.28
N LYS A 94 -9.09 19.18 4.24
CA LYS A 94 -8.42 20.28 3.55
C LYS A 94 -8.18 21.46 4.49
N ALA A 95 -9.18 21.90 5.21
CA ALA A 95 -9.07 23.02 6.15
C ALA A 95 -8.09 22.74 7.30
N CYS A 96 -8.07 21.50 7.80
CA CYS A 96 -7.19 21.13 8.92
C CYS A 96 -5.74 20.88 8.51
N PHE A 97 -5.48 20.30 7.33
CA PHE A 97 -4.16 19.74 7.03
C PHE A 97 -3.47 20.38 5.81
N LYS A 98 -4.20 20.86 4.78
CA LYS A 98 -3.58 21.39 3.56
C LYS A 98 -2.88 22.74 3.77
N GLU A 99 -3.26 23.49 4.81
CA GLU A 99 -2.67 24.80 5.13
C GLU A 99 -1.54 24.71 6.17
N MET A 100 -1.19 23.49 6.62
CA MET A 100 -0.09 23.31 7.56
C MET A 100 1.25 23.58 6.89
N ALA A 101 2.11 24.37 7.54
CA ALA A 101 3.44 24.69 7.05
C ALA A 101 4.51 23.62 7.36
N ALA A 102 4.23 22.72 8.31
CA ALA A 102 5.20 21.72 8.75
C ALA A 102 5.41 20.55 7.77
N PRO A 103 4.38 19.95 7.14
CA PRO A 103 4.58 18.88 6.19
C PRO A 103 5.06 19.42 4.83
N GLU A 104 5.96 18.66 4.18
CA GLU A 104 6.45 18.97 2.84
C GLU A 104 5.34 18.87 1.77
N ALA A 105 4.45 17.90 1.92
CA ALA A 105 3.25 17.73 1.09
C ALA A 105 2.15 17.02 1.89
N VAL A 106 0.90 17.34 1.58
CA VAL A 106 -0.28 16.71 2.18
C VAL A 106 -1.19 16.21 1.07
N THR A 107 -1.56 14.95 1.11
CA THR A 107 -2.55 14.36 0.20
C THR A 107 -3.77 13.86 0.96
N ILE A 108 -4.92 13.97 0.32
CA ILE A 108 -6.21 13.47 0.84
C ILE A 108 -6.71 12.40 -0.11
N THR A 109 -6.99 11.22 0.43
CA THR A 109 -7.50 10.08 -0.32
C THR A 109 -8.81 9.57 0.28
N SER A 110 -9.57 8.79 -0.47
CA SER A 110 -10.62 7.96 0.14
C SER A 110 -10.02 7.05 1.21
N SER A 111 -10.77 6.77 2.26
CA SER A 111 -10.27 6.02 3.44
C SER A 111 -9.75 4.62 3.08
N PHE A 112 -10.30 4.03 2.02
CA PHE A 112 -9.94 2.70 1.51
C PHE A 112 -10.08 2.67 0.00
N SER A 113 -9.33 1.77 -0.65
CA SER A 113 -9.62 1.41 -2.02
C SER A 113 -10.93 0.62 -2.09
N GLU A 114 -11.80 1.03 -2.99
CA GLU A 114 -13.09 0.37 -3.22
C GLU A 114 -12.99 -0.62 -4.38
N THR A 115 -13.79 -1.69 -4.32
CA THR A 115 -13.90 -2.63 -5.44
C THR A 115 -14.96 -2.14 -6.39
N MET A 116 -14.58 -1.82 -7.61
CA MET A 116 -15.46 -1.33 -8.66
C MET A 116 -15.37 -2.21 -9.92
N LEU A 117 -16.40 -2.09 -10.79
CA LEU A 117 -16.42 -2.78 -12.07
C LEU A 117 -15.93 -1.84 -13.16
N ALA A 118 -14.82 -2.19 -13.80
CA ALA A 118 -14.28 -1.53 -14.97
C ALA A 118 -14.67 -2.30 -16.24
N ALA A 119 -15.06 -1.62 -17.30
CA ALA A 119 -15.40 -2.25 -18.56
C ALA A 119 -15.04 -1.35 -19.75
N LYS A 120 -14.75 -1.97 -20.89
CA LYS A 120 -14.84 -1.29 -22.18
C LYS A 120 -16.30 -0.97 -22.49
N PRO A 121 -16.57 0.07 -23.29
CA PRO A 121 -17.90 0.23 -23.89
C PRO A 121 -18.29 -1.08 -24.63
N ALA A 122 -19.39 -1.70 -24.24
CA ALA A 122 -19.86 -3.00 -24.76
C ALA A 122 -18.94 -4.22 -24.54
N GLY A 123 -18.08 -4.20 -23.50
CA GLY A 123 -17.13 -5.28 -23.18
C GLY A 123 -17.41 -6.00 -21.87
N GLU A 124 -16.58 -7.02 -21.59
CA GLU A 124 -16.59 -7.71 -20.30
C GLU A 124 -16.24 -6.75 -19.16
N LYS A 125 -16.80 -7.03 -18.00
CA LYS A 125 -16.56 -6.28 -16.77
C LYS A 125 -15.44 -6.94 -15.98
N VAL A 126 -14.49 -6.13 -15.54
CA VAL A 126 -13.35 -6.54 -14.69
C VAL A 126 -13.50 -5.90 -13.34
N SER A 127 -13.45 -6.71 -12.28
CA SER A 127 -13.42 -6.21 -10.91
C SER A 127 -12.03 -5.66 -10.60
N CYS A 128 -11.94 -4.43 -10.16
CA CYS A 128 -10.68 -3.74 -9.86
C CYS A 128 -10.75 -2.94 -8.57
N SER A 129 -9.59 -2.74 -7.96
CA SER A 129 -9.43 -1.88 -6.78
C SER A 129 -9.23 -0.44 -7.23
N VAL A 130 -10.06 0.48 -6.76
CA VAL A 130 -10.05 1.91 -7.12
C VAL A 130 -9.76 2.74 -5.88
N LEU A 131 -8.84 3.68 -5.98
CA LEU A 131 -8.55 4.68 -4.95
C LEU A 131 -8.86 6.07 -5.50
N GLN A 132 -9.63 6.82 -4.73
CA GLN A 132 -9.94 8.22 -5.04
C GLN A 132 -8.89 9.08 -4.36
N VAL A 133 -8.23 9.95 -5.13
CA VAL A 133 -7.06 10.72 -4.64
C VAL A 133 -7.14 12.18 -5.10
N ASP A 134 -6.42 13.05 -4.38
CA ASP A 134 -6.25 14.43 -4.81
C ASP A 134 -5.03 14.63 -5.74
N ASP A 135 -4.79 15.85 -6.19
CA ASP A 135 -3.68 16.19 -7.08
C ASP A 135 -2.30 16.10 -6.43
N ASP A 136 -2.21 16.26 -5.11
CA ASP A 136 -0.94 16.15 -4.38
C ASP A 136 -0.52 14.69 -4.10
N PHE A 137 -1.38 13.73 -4.35
CA PHE A 137 -1.10 12.30 -4.19
C PHE A 137 0.19 11.87 -4.92
N TRP A 138 0.39 12.37 -6.12
CA TRP A 138 1.54 12.06 -6.97
C TRP A 138 2.85 12.71 -6.49
N LYS A 139 2.77 13.72 -5.60
CA LYS A 139 3.93 14.31 -4.94
C LYS A 139 4.37 13.48 -3.73
N VAL A 140 3.40 12.98 -2.97
CA VAL A 140 3.64 12.17 -1.77
C VAL A 140 4.10 10.75 -2.14
N PHE A 141 3.47 10.14 -3.14
CA PHE A 141 3.76 8.79 -3.58
C PHE A 141 4.52 8.78 -4.91
N LYS A 142 5.61 8.01 -4.96
CA LYS A 142 6.50 7.93 -6.14
C LYS A 142 6.11 6.75 -7.02
N PHE A 143 5.25 7.01 -8.00
CA PHE A 143 4.84 6.01 -8.98
C PHE A 143 5.79 5.93 -10.16
N ASP A 144 5.95 4.73 -10.71
CA ASP A 144 6.72 4.47 -11.93
C ASP A 144 5.75 4.47 -13.13
N PHE A 145 5.70 5.60 -13.83
CA PHE A 145 4.85 5.77 -15.01
C PHE A 145 5.48 5.10 -16.24
N LEU A 146 4.75 4.19 -16.85
CA LEU A 146 5.14 3.52 -18.09
C LEU A 146 4.75 4.33 -19.32
N SER A 147 3.61 5.04 -19.27
CA SER A 147 3.15 5.94 -20.31
C SER A 147 2.20 7.00 -19.74
N GLY A 148 2.08 8.13 -20.44
CA GLY A 148 1.25 9.25 -19.99
C GLY A 148 1.77 9.93 -18.73
N TYR A 149 0.87 10.62 -18.04
CA TYR A 149 1.19 11.47 -16.89
C TYR A 149 0.08 11.38 -15.83
N PRO A 150 0.38 11.71 -14.55
CA PRO A 150 -0.66 11.87 -13.54
C PRO A 150 -1.60 13.02 -13.90
N PHE A 151 -2.83 12.98 -13.41
CA PHE A 151 -3.70 14.16 -13.50
C PHE A 151 -3.19 15.26 -12.56
N ASP A 152 -3.35 16.48 -13.01
CA ASP A 152 -2.87 17.70 -12.36
C ASP A 152 -3.97 18.40 -11.56
N LYS A 153 -3.58 19.49 -10.89
CA LYS A 153 -4.48 20.35 -10.14
C LYS A 153 -5.64 20.90 -10.98
N ALA A 154 -5.39 21.28 -12.24
CA ALA A 154 -6.43 21.79 -13.12
C ALA A 154 -7.50 20.73 -13.44
N THR A 155 -7.05 19.50 -13.66
CA THR A 155 -7.92 18.31 -13.84
C THR A 155 -8.75 18.05 -12.57
N PHE A 156 -8.12 18.14 -11.41
CA PHE A 156 -8.78 17.93 -10.12
C PHE A 156 -9.82 19.03 -9.85
N ASP A 157 -9.45 20.29 -9.99
CA ASP A 157 -10.34 21.43 -9.74
C ASP A 157 -11.56 21.45 -10.70
N ALA A 158 -11.38 20.95 -11.94
CA ALA A 158 -12.45 20.81 -12.91
C ALA A 158 -13.38 19.61 -12.67
N GLY A 159 -13.08 18.74 -11.69
CA GLY A 159 -13.83 17.49 -11.49
C GLY A 159 -13.80 16.55 -12.70
N ALA A 160 -12.73 16.61 -13.49
CA ALA A 160 -12.65 15.87 -14.75
C ALA A 160 -12.50 14.37 -14.53
N THR A 161 -13.23 13.56 -15.31
CA THR A 161 -13.22 12.11 -15.24
C THR A 161 -11.98 11.52 -15.95
N LYS A 162 -10.80 11.74 -15.37
CA LYS A 162 -9.53 11.12 -15.78
C LYS A 162 -9.14 10.01 -14.82
N ALA A 163 -8.38 9.03 -15.32
CA ALA A 163 -7.89 7.94 -14.53
C ALA A 163 -6.43 7.61 -14.84
N VAL A 164 -5.66 7.27 -13.81
CA VAL A 164 -4.41 6.55 -13.95
C VAL A 164 -4.70 5.09 -13.64
N ILE A 165 -4.18 4.18 -14.46
CA ILE A 165 -4.43 2.75 -14.29
C ILE A 165 -3.11 1.97 -14.23
N SER A 166 -3.12 0.81 -13.59
CA SER A 166 -1.99 -0.11 -13.60
C SER A 166 -1.91 -0.89 -14.92
N GLU A 167 -0.71 -1.31 -15.29
CA GLU A 167 -0.45 -2.04 -16.53
C GLU A 167 -1.27 -3.34 -16.65
N ASP A 168 -1.47 -4.05 -15.55
CA ASP A 168 -2.27 -5.28 -15.51
C ASP A 168 -3.74 -5.02 -15.87
N ILE A 169 -4.33 -3.93 -15.36
CA ILE A 169 -5.68 -3.52 -15.74
C ILE A 169 -5.72 -3.01 -17.19
N ALA A 170 -4.73 -2.27 -17.65
CA ALA A 170 -4.63 -1.85 -19.04
C ALA A 170 -4.68 -3.05 -20.01
N ARG A 171 -3.92 -4.08 -19.71
CA ARG A 171 -3.90 -5.33 -20.49
C ARG A 171 -5.22 -6.10 -20.44
N GLN A 172 -5.85 -6.18 -19.26
CA GLN A 172 -7.16 -6.84 -19.11
C GLN A 172 -8.28 -6.11 -19.86
N LEU A 173 -8.33 -4.78 -19.76
CA LEU A 173 -9.38 -3.98 -20.41
C LEU A 173 -9.20 -3.85 -21.92
N VAL A 174 -7.97 -3.70 -22.41
CA VAL A 174 -7.74 -3.30 -23.82
C VAL A 174 -6.84 -4.30 -24.57
N GLY A 175 -6.23 -5.25 -23.88
CA GLY A 175 -5.30 -6.22 -24.46
C GLY A 175 -3.89 -5.67 -24.74
N THR A 176 -3.64 -4.39 -24.41
CA THR A 176 -2.35 -3.72 -24.61
C THR A 176 -2.10 -2.72 -23.48
N SER A 177 -0.85 -2.32 -23.30
CA SER A 177 -0.46 -1.23 -22.39
C SER A 177 -0.56 0.16 -23.04
N ASP A 178 -0.69 0.25 -24.35
CA ASP A 178 -0.85 1.52 -25.07
C ASP A 178 -2.35 1.93 -25.10
N VAL A 179 -2.76 2.56 -24.00
CA VAL A 179 -4.18 2.89 -23.72
C VAL A 179 -4.40 4.35 -23.36
N VAL A 180 -3.36 5.16 -23.27
CA VAL A 180 -3.48 6.60 -22.94
C VAL A 180 -4.39 7.29 -23.96
N GLY A 181 -5.33 8.10 -23.46
CA GLY A 181 -6.37 8.76 -24.25
C GLY A 181 -7.60 7.91 -24.55
N LYS A 182 -7.58 6.60 -24.29
CA LYS A 182 -8.78 5.74 -24.45
C LYS A 182 -9.71 5.90 -23.26
N THR A 183 -10.99 5.64 -23.48
CA THR A 183 -12.05 5.74 -22.46
C THR A 183 -12.51 4.35 -22.06
N PHE A 184 -12.80 4.18 -20.79
CA PHE A 184 -13.42 2.99 -20.21
C PHE A 184 -14.55 3.39 -19.26
N LEU A 185 -15.42 2.45 -18.93
CA LEU A 185 -16.49 2.67 -17.96
C LEU A 185 -16.04 2.17 -16.59
N LEU A 186 -16.26 2.98 -15.56
CA LEU A 186 -16.06 2.62 -14.17
C LEU A 186 -17.37 2.88 -13.43
N ASN A 187 -18.03 1.81 -12.96
CA ASN A 187 -19.36 1.89 -12.36
C ASN A 187 -20.34 2.77 -13.17
N HIS A 188 -20.39 2.57 -14.49
CA HIS A 188 -21.24 3.29 -15.46
C HIS A 188 -20.79 4.73 -15.81
N SER A 189 -19.79 5.28 -15.15
CA SER A 189 -19.20 6.59 -15.49
C SER A 189 -18.03 6.42 -16.44
N ALA A 190 -17.92 7.28 -17.45
CA ALA A 190 -16.84 7.23 -18.43
C ALA A 190 -15.61 7.95 -17.91
N TYR A 191 -14.46 7.26 -17.87
CA TYR A 191 -13.16 7.83 -17.51
C TYR A 191 -12.16 7.71 -18.66
N MET A 192 -11.40 8.77 -18.90
CA MET A 192 -10.32 8.78 -19.88
C MET A 192 -9.00 8.42 -19.18
N ILE A 193 -8.26 7.48 -19.74
CA ILE A 193 -6.95 7.07 -19.23
C ILE A 193 -5.93 8.16 -19.55
N CYS A 194 -5.34 8.79 -18.53
CA CYS A 194 -4.29 9.80 -18.69
C CYS A 194 -2.88 9.26 -18.42
N GLY A 195 -2.76 8.15 -17.70
CA GLY A 195 -1.47 7.54 -17.42
C GLY A 195 -1.58 6.05 -17.10
N VAL A 196 -0.50 5.33 -17.35
CA VAL A 196 -0.33 3.92 -17.01
C VAL A 196 0.88 3.79 -16.12
N VAL A 197 0.73 3.11 -15.00
CA VAL A 197 1.81 2.89 -14.02
C VAL A 197 2.15 1.40 -13.91
N ARG A 198 3.35 1.12 -13.44
CA ARG A 198 3.75 -0.23 -13.07
C ARG A 198 2.83 -0.77 -11.96
N PRO A 199 2.47 -2.06 -11.98
CA PRO A 199 1.64 -2.65 -10.94
C PRO A 199 2.21 -2.42 -9.54
N VAL A 200 1.35 -1.99 -8.62
CA VAL A 200 1.72 -1.68 -7.23
C VAL A 200 1.53 -2.92 -6.36
N SER A 201 2.48 -3.17 -5.48
CA SER A 201 2.37 -4.25 -4.50
C SER A 201 1.25 -3.98 -3.49
N LYS A 202 0.49 -5.01 -3.12
CA LYS A 202 -0.50 -4.94 -2.03
C LYS A 202 0.11 -4.58 -0.66
N LEU A 203 1.43 -4.66 -0.54
CA LEU A 203 2.16 -4.21 0.65
C LEU A 203 2.25 -2.68 0.73
N ALA A 204 2.03 -1.96 -0.37
CA ALA A 204 1.87 -0.50 -0.39
C ALA A 204 0.46 -0.12 0.09
N ARG A 205 0.25 -0.22 1.39
CA ARG A 205 -1.06 -0.20 2.03
C ARG A 205 -1.88 1.07 1.79
N TYR A 206 -1.21 2.20 1.59
CA TYR A 206 -1.85 3.52 1.47
C TYR A 206 -1.93 3.99 0.02
N ALA A 207 -1.06 3.48 -0.83
CA ALA A 207 -1.01 3.83 -2.24
C ALA A 207 -1.58 2.73 -3.14
N TYR A 208 -1.88 1.54 -2.60
CA TYR A 208 -2.35 0.41 -3.39
C TYR A 208 -3.73 0.63 -3.97
N ALA A 209 -3.79 0.61 -5.28
CA ALA A 209 -5.00 0.41 -6.08
C ALA A 209 -4.57 -0.15 -7.46
N GLN A 210 -5.53 -0.45 -8.30
CA GLN A 210 -5.33 -0.79 -9.71
C GLN A 210 -5.76 0.37 -10.62
N ILE A 211 -6.64 1.24 -10.10
CA ILE A 211 -7.11 2.46 -10.77
C ILE A 211 -7.11 3.59 -9.75
N TRP A 212 -6.59 4.74 -10.13
CA TRP A 212 -6.62 5.98 -9.35
C TRP A 212 -7.41 7.03 -10.10
N ILE A 213 -8.41 7.61 -9.43
CA ILE A 213 -9.28 8.65 -10.00
C ILE A 213 -9.27 9.91 -9.12
N PRO A 214 -9.54 11.10 -9.68
CA PRO A 214 -9.70 12.29 -8.88
C PRO A 214 -10.87 12.16 -7.91
N LEU A 215 -10.64 12.45 -6.64
CA LEU A 215 -11.70 12.48 -5.61
C LEU A 215 -12.81 13.48 -6.01
N SER A 216 -12.44 14.58 -6.66
CA SER A 216 -13.35 15.61 -7.15
C SER A 216 -14.33 15.15 -8.24
N SER A 217 -14.05 14.01 -8.90
CA SER A 217 -14.95 13.41 -9.91
C SER A 217 -16.03 12.52 -9.30
N THR A 218 -16.11 12.44 -7.97
CA THR A 218 -17.03 11.54 -7.25
C THR A 218 -17.90 12.30 -6.24
N ASP A 219 -19.02 11.69 -5.82
CA ASP A 219 -19.92 12.26 -4.82
C ASP A 219 -19.24 12.40 -3.43
N ALA A 220 -18.22 11.62 -3.16
CA ALA A 220 -17.45 11.70 -1.92
C ALA A 220 -16.77 13.07 -1.72
N PHE A 221 -16.52 13.82 -2.80
CA PHE A 221 -15.94 15.16 -2.73
C PHE A 221 -16.89 16.20 -2.09
N THR A 222 -18.18 16.04 -2.31
CA THR A 222 -19.21 16.93 -1.77
C THR A 222 -19.87 16.39 -0.51
N ALA A 223 -19.50 15.22 -0.05
CA ALA A 223 -20.02 14.63 1.16
C ALA A 223 -19.65 15.46 2.39
N SER A 224 -20.65 15.79 3.22
CA SER A 224 -20.51 16.65 4.41
C SER A 224 -20.47 15.89 5.74
N TRP A 225 -20.35 14.54 5.68
CA TRP A 225 -20.21 13.73 6.89
C TRP A 225 -18.92 14.07 7.65
N GLY A 226 -19.01 14.22 8.96
CA GLY A 226 -17.91 14.69 9.80
C GLY A 226 -17.77 16.23 9.85
N GLU A 227 -18.73 16.98 9.34
CA GLU A 227 -18.88 18.41 9.53
C GLU A 227 -19.94 18.63 10.62
N TYR A 228 -19.49 18.96 11.84
CA TYR A 228 -20.35 19.22 13.00
C TYR A 228 -19.99 20.57 13.66
#